data_025857ed951191a101e49b042a1a6ea0
#
_entry.id   025857ed951191a101e49b042a1a6ea0
#
_cell.length_a   1.000
_cell.length_b   1.000
_cell.length_c   1.000
_cell.angle_alpha   90.00
_cell.angle_beta   90.00
_cell.angle_gamma   90.00
#
_symmetry.space_group_name_H-M   'P 1'
#
loop_
_entity.id
_entity.type
_entity.pdbx_description
1 polymer ?
#
loop_
_entity_poly.entity_id
_entity_poly.type
_entity_poly.pdbx_seq_one_letter_code
_entity_poly.pdbx_strand_id
1 'polypeptide(L)'
;FVSGGTIHVRIKKLQEFGIVKGNKMDVDIKQLGYDITAFVGIYLEKSSLYDAVAKELMNIPEIVRLNYITGNYSMFIEIVCKDINQLRFVLHDELQKIKGIDRTETFISLEEGFSRNVQVAPIE
;
A
#
# COMPACT_ATOMS: atom_id res chain seq x y z
N PHE A 1 14.37 -11.71 -23.41
CA PHE A 1 13.02 -11.76 -22.86
C PHE A 1 12.74 -13.16 -22.30
N VAL A 2 12.52 -13.25 -21.02
CA VAL A 2 12.28 -14.54 -20.35
C VAL A 2 10.79 -14.86 -20.43
N SER A 3 10.47 -16.13 -20.74
CA SER A 3 9.06 -16.55 -20.78
C SER A 3 8.38 -16.37 -19.43
N GLY A 4 7.09 -16.05 -19.43
CA GLY A 4 6.34 -15.85 -18.20
C GLY A 4 6.41 -17.06 -17.26
N GLY A 5 6.45 -18.29 -17.80
CA GLY A 5 6.56 -19.49 -17.01
C GLY A 5 7.86 -19.59 -16.22
N THR A 6 8.99 -19.20 -16.83
CA THR A 6 10.29 -19.23 -16.15
C THR A 6 10.34 -18.22 -15.02
N ILE A 7 9.85 -17.00 -15.24
CA ILE A 7 9.76 -15.98 -14.20
C ILE A 7 8.88 -16.46 -13.05
N HIS A 8 7.76 -17.07 -13.37
CA HIS A 8 6.80 -17.56 -12.38
C HIS A 8 7.41 -18.62 -11.47
N VAL A 9 8.17 -19.55 -12.03
CA VAL A 9 8.84 -20.60 -11.26
C VAL A 9 9.88 -20.00 -10.31
N ARG A 10 10.65 -19.01 -10.77
CA ARG A 10 11.65 -18.34 -9.93
C ARG A 10 11.00 -17.61 -8.76
N ILE A 11 9.93 -16.89 -9.00
CA ILE A 11 9.20 -16.18 -7.94
C ILE A 11 8.66 -17.16 -6.92
N LYS A 12 8.09 -18.29 -7.37
CA LYS A 12 7.56 -19.31 -6.49
C LYS A 12 8.64 -19.89 -5.58
N LYS A 13 9.83 -20.17 -6.11
CA LYS A 13 10.95 -20.66 -5.31
C LYS A 13 11.38 -19.66 -4.24
N LEU A 14 11.45 -18.39 -4.60
CA LEU A 14 11.80 -17.33 -3.64
C LEU A 14 10.75 -17.18 -2.55
N GLN A 15 9.47 -17.37 -2.89
CA GLN A 15 8.40 -17.38 -1.89
C GLN A 15 8.54 -18.53 -0.91
N GLU A 16 8.92 -19.72 -1.39
CA GLU A 16 9.14 -20.88 -0.54
C GLU A 16 10.25 -20.64 0.48
N PHE A 17 11.24 -19.83 0.13
CA PHE A 17 12.31 -19.44 1.06
C PHE A 17 11.95 -18.22 1.91
N GLY A 18 10.75 -17.67 1.77
CA GLY A 18 10.32 -16.51 2.52
C GLY A 18 10.98 -15.20 2.11
N ILE A 19 11.67 -15.18 0.96
CA ILE A 19 12.36 -13.98 0.46
C ILE A 19 11.43 -13.05 -0.28
N VAL A 20 10.46 -13.62 -1.02
CA VAL A 20 9.47 -12.84 -1.77
C VAL A 20 8.08 -13.16 -1.21
N LYS A 21 7.36 -12.13 -0.81
CA LYS A 21 5.99 -12.26 -0.33
C LYS A 21 5.03 -11.97 -1.48
N GLY A 22 4.19 -12.94 -1.81
CA GLY A 22 3.19 -12.78 -2.86
C GLY A 22 3.81 -12.71 -4.26
N ASN A 23 2.98 -12.40 -5.25
CA ASN A 23 3.39 -12.31 -6.65
C ASN A 23 3.72 -10.86 -7.02
N LYS A 24 4.52 -10.19 -6.19
CA LYS A 24 4.92 -8.83 -6.48
C LYS A 24 5.96 -8.81 -7.57
N MET A 25 5.56 -8.38 -8.75
CA MET A 25 6.47 -8.01 -9.81
C MET A 25 6.64 -6.49 -9.81
N ASP A 26 7.84 -6.03 -10.14
CA ASP A 26 8.06 -4.61 -10.36
C ASP A 26 7.36 -4.22 -11.65
N VAL A 27 6.17 -3.65 -11.50
CA VAL A 27 5.41 -3.11 -12.61
C VAL A 27 5.40 -1.59 -12.47
N ASP A 28 5.72 -0.89 -13.55
CA ASP A 28 5.55 0.55 -13.57
C ASP A 28 4.06 0.86 -13.68
N ILE A 29 3.44 1.11 -12.55
CA ILE A 29 2.00 1.34 -12.46
C ILE A 29 1.59 2.63 -13.17
N LYS A 30 2.50 3.59 -13.36
CA LYS A 30 2.21 4.80 -14.13
C LYS A 30 1.88 4.48 -15.58
N GLN A 31 2.53 3.48 -16.15
CA GLN A 31 2.21 3.03 -17.51
C GLN A 31 0.81 2.42 -17.61
N LEU A 32 0.25 1.98 -16.49
CA LEU A 32 -1.12 1.50 -16.41
C LEU A 32 -2.12 2.61 -16.09
N GLY A 33 -1.66 3.86 -16.03
CA GLY A 33 -2.51 5.01 -15.81
C GLY A 33 -2.71 5.40 -14.35
N TYR A 34 -1.95 4.81 -13.43
CA TYR A 34 -2.04 5.15 -12.01
C TYR A 34 -1.07 6.29 -11.70
N ASP A 35 -1.56 7.51 -11.81
CA ASP A 35 -0.73 8.71 -11.73
C ASP A 35 -0.73 9.39 -10.37
N ILE A 36 -1.63 9.00 -9.47
CA ILE A 36 -1.78 9.65 -8.18
C ILE A 36 -1.41 8.69 -7.07
N THR A 37 -0.47 9.08 -6.23
CA THR A 37 -0.14 8.38 -5.00
C THR A 37 -0.39 9.32 -3.83
N ALA A 38 -1.11 8.84 -2.83
CA ALA A 38 -1.39 9.60 -1.62
C ALA A 38 -1.03 8.76 -0.39
N PHE A 39 -0.57 9.44 0.64
CA PHE A 39 -0.33 8.83 1.94
C PHE A 39 -1.35 9.41 2.91
N VAL A 40 -1.97 8.57 3.71
CA VAL A 40 -2.98 9.02 4.66
C VAL A 40 -2.61 8.55 6.06
N GLY A 41 -2.43 9.52 6.96
CA GLY A 41 -2.31 9.25 8.37
C GLY A 41 -3.70 9.12 8.98
N ILE A 42 -3.91 8.06 9.74
CA ILE A 42 -5.21 7.75 10.33
C ILE A 42 -5.10 7.79 11.84
N TYR A 43 -5.97 8.59 12.48
CA TYR A 43 -6.16 8.59 13.93
C TYR A 43 -7.34 7.69 14.24
N LEU A 44 -7.12 6.70 15.10
CA LEU A 44 -8.21 5.84 15.57
C LEU A 44 -8.88 6.44 16.80
N GLU A 45 -10.18 6.23 16.95
CA GLU A 45 -10.90 6.64 18.16
C GLU A 45 -10.35 5.93 19.40
N LYS A 46 -9.97 4.66 19.22
CA LYS A 46 -9.32 3.84 20.26
C LYS A 46 -8.32 2.93 19.58
N SER A 47 -7.16 2.72 20.21
CA SER A 47 -6.14 1.83 19.66
C SER A 47 -6.63 0.38 19.51
N SER A 48 -7.59 -0.04 20.35
CA SER A 48 -8.16 -1.37 20.26
C SER A 48 -8.95 -1.62 18.96
N LEU A 49 -9.29 -0.58 18.22
CA LEU A 49 -10.04 -0.69 16.97
C LEU A 49 -9.14 -0.99 15.76
N TYR A 50 -7.83 -1.12 15.96
CA TYR A 50 -6.89 -1.32 14.86
C TYR A 50 -7.28 -2.49 13.96
N ASP A 51 -7.52 -3.68 14.55
CA ASP A 51 -7.78 -4.87 13.74
C ASP A 51 -9.08 -4.74 12.93
N ALA A 52 -10.13 -4.19 13.52
CA ALA A 52 -11.39 -4.00 12.83
C ALA A 52 -11.26 -3.00 11.68
N VAL A 53 -10.57 -1.88 11.92
CA VAL A 53 -10.35 -0.86 10.89
C VAL A 53 -9.45 -1.40 9.78
N ALA A 54 -8.40 -2.15 10.13
CA ALA A 54 -7.51 -2.74 9.14
C ALA A 54 -8.26 -3.68 8.19
N LYS A 55 -9.18 -4.48 8.70
CA LYS A 55 -10.01 -5.35 7.86
C LYS A 55 -10.87 -4.57 6.87
N GLU A 56 -11.45 -3.48 7.31
CA GLU A 56 -12.24 -2.62 6.43
C GLU A 56 -11.38 -1.98 5.36
N LEU A 57 -10.19 -1.49 5.73
CA LEU A 57 -9.27 -0.89 4.78
C LEU A 57 -8.80 -1.88 3.72
N MET A 58 -8.63 -3.15 4.11
CA MET A 58 -8.21 -4.19 3.17
C MET A 58 -9.21 -4.38 2.02
N ASN A 59 -10.48 -4.05 2.23
CA ASN A 59 -11.51 -4.16 1.20
C ASN A 59 -11.49 -3.03 0.18
N ILE A 60 -10.62 -2.04 0.36
CA ILE A 60 -10.47 -0.91 -0.57
C ILE A 60 -9.27 -1.20 -1.46
N PRO A 61 -9.49 -1.57 -2.74
CA PRO A 61 -8.37 -2.02 -3.59
C PRO A 61 -7.36 -0.93 -3.92
N GLU A 62 -7.73 0.33 -3.85
CA GLU A 62 -6.80 1.44 -4.07
C GLU A 62 -5.77 1.57 -2.95
N ILE A 63 -6.03 1.00 -1.79
CA ILE A 63 -5.06 0.98 -0.69
C ILE A 63 -4.08 -0.16 -0.93
N VAL A 64 -2.82 0.18 -1.19
CA VAL A 64 -1.80 -0.79 -1.57
C VAL A 64 -0.88 -1.14 -0.41
N ARG A 65 -0.88 -0.35 0.66
CA ARG A 65 0.00 -0.58 1.80
C ARG A 65 -0.63 -0.02 3.06
N LEU A 66 -0.49 -0.74 4.16
CA LEU A 66 -0.96 -0.30 5.46
C LEU A 66 0.11 -0.64 6.50
N ASN A 67 0.47 0.34 7.32
CA ASN A 67 1.38 0.14 8.43
C ASN A 67 0.73 0.63 9.72
N TYR A 68 0.97 -0.10 10.80
CA TYR A 68 0.70 0.35 12.14
C TYR A 68 1.95 1.07 12.64
N ILE A 69 1.83 2.34 12.98
CA ILE A 69 3.00 3.17 13.23
C ILE A 69 2.96 3.80 14.61
N THR A 70 4.12 4.26 15.05
CA THR A 70 4.26 5.11 16.23
C THR A 70 4.16 6.58 15.80
N GLY A 71 3.89 7.47 16.76
CA GLY A 71 3.81 8.89 16.50
C GLY A 71 2.39 9.40 16.57
N ASN A 72 2.13 10.48 15.84
CA ASN A 72 0.83 11.14 15.94
C ASN A 72 -0.31 10.34 15.32
N TYR A 73 -0.02 9.48 14.34
CA TYR A 73 -1.05 8.66 13.69
C TYR A 73 -0.97 7.24 14.21
N SER A 74 -2.10 6.57 14.24
CA SER A 74 -2.15 5.15 14.61
C SER A 74 -1.77 4.27 13.44
N MET A 75 -2.18 4.66 12.24
CA MET A 75 -1.99 3.89 11.01
C MET A 75 -1.57 4.83 9.90
N PHE A 76 -0.84 4.29 8.95
CA PHE A 76 -0.42 5.03 7.77
C PHE A 76 -0.65 4.16 6.54
N ILE A 77 -1.44 4.68 5.60
CA ILE A 77 -1.79 3.94 4.40
C ILE A 77 -1.27 4.64 3.16
N GLU A 78 -1.02 3.85 2.12
CA GLU A 78 -0.66 4.35 0.80
C GLU A 78 -1.80 4.01 -0.16
N ILE A 79 -2.29 5.02 -0.86
CA ILE A 79 -3.37 4.91 -1.82
C ILE A 79 -2.82 5.22 -3.21
N VAL A 80 -3.15 4.38 -4.19
CA VAL A 80 -2.74 4.61 -5.57
C VAL A 80 -3.99 4.67 -6.44
N CYS A 81 -4.14 5.78 -7.16
CA CYS A 81 -5.31 6.08 -7.96
C CYS A 81 -4.94 6.54 -9.36
N LYS A 82 -5.88 6.44 -10.27
CA LYS A 82 -5.70 6.90 -11.65
C LYS A 82 -5.76 8.41 -11.76
N ASP A 83 -6.64 9.05 -10.98
CA ASP A 83 -6.86 10.48 -11.03
C ASP A 83 -7.37 11.01 -9.70
N ILE A 84 -7.52 12.32 -9.61
CA ILE A 84 -7.97 13.01 -8.41
C ILE A 84 -9.41 12.63 -8.05
N ASN A 85 -10.25 12.37 -9.03
CA ASN A 85 -11.64 11.99 -8.77
C ASN A 85 -11.71 10.65 -8.05
N GLN A 86 -10.88 9.69 -8.44
CA GLN A 86 -10.81 8.39 -7.76
C GLN A 86 -10.29 8.57 -6.33
N LEU A 87 -9.27 9.40 -6.13
CA LEU A 87 -8.76 9.67 -4.80
C LEU A 87 -9.84 10.31 -3.91
N ARG A 88 -10.57 11.27 -4.45
CA ARG A 88 -11.67 11.91 -3.72
C ARG A 88 -12.73 10.90 -3.31
N PHE A 89 -13.06 9.96 -4.20
CA PHE A 89 -14.02 8.91 -3.89
C PHE A 89 -13.53 8.04 -2.73
N VAL A 90 -12.27 7.62 -2.76
CA VAL A 90 -11.70 6.79 -1.68
C VAL A 90 -11.72 7.56 -0.37
N LEU A 91 -11.28 8.80 -0.37
CA LEU A 91 -11.19 9.60 0.86
C LEU A 91 -12.57 9.96 1.41
N HIS A 92 -13.48 10.35 0.55
CA HIS A 92 -14.77 10.89 0.97
C HIS A 92 -15.81 9.79 1.17
N ASP A 93 -15.91 8.83 0.24
CA ASP A 93 -16.97 7.85 0.29
C ASP A 93 -16.55 6.56 0.97
N GLU A 94 -15.32 6.10 0.75
CA GLU A 94 -14.86 4.83 1.30
C GLU A 94 -14.34 4.94 2.73
N LEU A 95 -13.40 5.84 2.97
CA LEU A 95 -12.78 5.96 4.30
C LEU A 95 -13.76 6.47 5.33
N GLN A 96 -14.66 7.36 4.97
CA GLN A 96 -15.61 7.92 5.92
C GLN A 96 -16.69 6.94 6.37
N LYS A 97 -16.88 5.85 5.66
CA LYS A 97 -17.81 4.79 6.07
C LYS A 97 -17.24 3.91 7.15
N ILE A 98 -15.95 3.94 7.39
CA ILE A 98 -15.29 3.04 8.33
C ILE A 98 -15.45 3.59 9.74
N LYS A 99 -16.10 2.80 10.59
CA LYS A 99 -16.26 3.14 12.01
C LYS A 99 -14.93 2.93 12.72
N GLY A 100 -14.61 3.82 13.64
CA GLY A 100 -13.38 3.73 14.43
C GLY A 100 -12.30 4.67 13.98
N ILE A 101 -12.44 5.28 12.81
CA ILE A 101 -11.52 6.33 12.36
C ILE A 101 -12.01 7.65 12.94
N ASP A 102 -11.15 8.29 13.73
CA ASP A 102 -11.44 9.61 14.30
C ASP A 102 -11.26 10.70 13.24
N ARG A 103 -10.06 10.76 12.67
CA ARG A 103 -9.73 11.73 11.62
C ARG A 103 -8.59 11.22 10.77
N THR A 104 -8.43 11.84 9.62
CA THR A 104 -7.36 11.50 8.69
C THR A 104 -6.63 12.77 8.23
N GLU A 105 -5.39 12.57 7.82
CA GLU A 105 -4.62 13.62 7.16
C GLU A 105 -4.01 13.04 5.91
N THR A 106 -4.22 13.70 4.78
CA THR A 106 -3.81 13.19 3.46
C THR A 106 -2.64 13.99 2.93
N PHE A 107 -1.63 13.25 2.44
CA PHE A 107 -0.46 13.83 1.80
C PHE A 107 -0.40 13.28 0.37
N ILE A 108 -0.42 14.14 -0.62
CA ILE A 108 -0.32 13.72 -2.01
C ILE A 108 1.15 13.76 -2.40
N SER A 109 1.65 12.63 -2.92
CA SER A 109 3.02 12.57 -3.43
C SER A 109 3.09 13.38 -4.72
N LEU A 110 3.96 14.39 -4.74
CA LEU A 110 4.18 15.18 -5.94
C LEU A 110 5.11 14.45 -6.90
N GLU A 111 6.05 13.71 -6.36
CA GLU A 111 7.03 12.98 -7.15
C GLU A 111 7.69 11.93 -6.27
N GLU A 112 7.82 10.72 -6.78
CA GLU A 112 8.64 9.71 -6.12
C GLU A 112 10.09 9.94 -6.52
N GLY A 113 10.95 10.25 -5.56
CA GLY A 113 12.37 10.47 -5.84
C GLY A 113 13.03 9.18 -6.32
N PHE A 114 12.87 8.11 -5.57
CA PHE A 114 13.30 6.77 -5.99
C PHE A 114 12.65 5.73 -5.08
N SER A 115 12.64 4.50 -5.57
CA SER A 115 12.25 3.33 -4.79
C SER A 115 13.17 2.19 -5.19
N ARG A 116 13.64 1.44 -4.23
CA ARG A 116 14.48 0.28 -4.49
C ARG A 116 14.27 -0.77 -3.42
N ASN A 117 14.59 -2.00 -3.75
CA ASN A 117 14.58 -3.08 -2.78
C ASN A 117 15.78 -2.93 -1.84
N VAL A 118 15.61 -3.44 -0.62
CA VAL A 118 16.73 -3.52 0.33
C VAL A 118 17.83 -4.35 -0.29
N GLN A 119 19.05 -3.83 -0.27
CA GLN A 119 20.21 -4.60 -0.70
C GLN A 119 20.60 -5.57 0.41
N VAL A 120 20.53 -6.86 0.07
CA VAL A 120 20.94 -7.90 1.02
C VAL A 120 22.44 -8.11 0.84
N ALA A 121 23.21 -7.95 1.94
CA ALA A 121 24.64 -8.19 1.89
C ALA A 121 24.91 -9.65 1.56
N PRO A 122 25.97 -9.93 0.75
CA PRO A 122 26.33 -11.33 0.47
C PRO A 122 26.63 -12.07 1.76
N ILE A 123 26.16 -13.30 1.83
CA ILE A 123 26.50 -14.19 2.95
C ILE A 123 27.88 -14.76 2.66
N GLU A 124 28.83 -14.47 3.55
CA GLU A 124 30.18 -15.02 3.46
C GLU A 124 30.28 -16.36 4.18
#